data_a92ceba4a63d897c7629ecb4387ed01e
#
_entry.id   a92ceba4a63d897c7629ecb4387ed01e
#
_cell.length_a   1.000
_cell.length_b   1.000
_cell.length_c   1.000
_cell.angle_alpha   90.00
_cell.angle_beta   90.00
_cell.angle_gamma   90.00
#
_symmetry.space_group_name_H-M   'P 1'
#
loop_
_entity.id
_entity.type
_entity.pdbx_description
1 polymer ?
#
loop_
_entity_poly.entity_id
_entity_poly.type
_entity_poly.pdbx_seq_one_letter_code
_entity_poly.pdbx_strand_id
1 'polypeptide(L)'
;LSKSAYDELGFFDVNFHLGLHWYRSLFPSIFTKFRIKSKTNFFMTYDVTPSYVRRPWIAKRIKKLLPNSKLIVVLRNPIDKAYSHYSNTVANFSETRSFEEVINEDMNNVLKWNINLKDDSYFGTNVENSKLARGFYAEQLIPWFELFPKNQILVISSEELASNTKNTVNEIFKFLNLPEYEIPNIKKVNVSKYSKMKPQTRKILIDFFKPYNEQLFKFLDKRFDWNI
;
A
#
# COMPACT_ATOMS: atom_id res chain seq x y z
N LEU A 1 17.57 -11.18 -2.08
CA LEU A 1 17.09 -9.80 -2.12
C LEU A 1 18.05 -8.89 -1.39
N SER A 2 18.40 -7.76 -1.98
CA SER A 2 19.26 -6.77 -1.34
C SER A 2 18.41 -5.55 -0.97
N LYS A 3 18.47 -5.15 0.30
CA LYS A 3 17.72 -4.02 0.84
C LYS A 3 18.34 -2.69 0.36
N SER A 4 17.53 -1.67 0.19
CA SER A 4 17.97 -0.27 0.06
C SER A 4 18.58 0.26 1.38
N ALA A 5 19.23 1.40 1.34
CA ALA A 5 19.87 2.00 2.51
C ALA A 5 18.85 2.47 3.58
N TYR A 6 17.63 2.77 3.19
CA TYR A 6 16.54 3.25 4.06
C TYR A 6 15.30 2.36 3.97
N ASP A 7 14.45 2.38 4.98
CA ASP A 7 13.21 1.60 5.01
C ASP A 7 12.16 2.13 4.02
N GLU A 8 11.95 3.45 3.94
CA GLU A 8 11.09 4.10 2.95
C GLU A 8 11.90 5.14 2.17
N LEU A 9 12.09 4.92 0.88
CA LEU A 9 12.91 5.82 0.06
C LEU A 9 12.19 7.10 -0.34
N GLY A 10 10.87 7.03 -0.57
CA GLY A 10 10.08 8.16 -1.03
C GLY A 10 10.60 8.79 -2.33
N PHE A 11 11.39 8.05 -3.15
CA PHE A 11 12.01 8.65 -4.32
C PHE A 11 11.00 9.12 -5.35
N PHE A 12 10.00 8.30 -5.68
CA PHE A 12 9.04 8.64 -6.74
C PHE A 12 8.02 9.70 -6.30
N ASP A 13 7.98 10.08 -5.03
CA ASP A 13 7.14 11.18 -4.52
C ASP A 13 7.96 12.38 -4.04
N VAL A 14 8.32 12.44 -2.77
CA VAL A 14 8.93 13.63 -2.13
C VAL A 14 10.38 13.86 -2.54
N ASN A 15 11.13 12.81 -2.87
CA ASN A 15 12.56 12.86 -3.17
C ASN A 15 12.86 12.83 -4.68
N PHE A 16 11.86 12.97 -5.54
CA PHE A 16 12.06 12.88 -7.00
C PHE A 16 13.01 13.96 -7.54
N HIS A 17 13.01 15.11 -6.91
CA HIS A 17 13.89 16.24 -7.24
C HIS A 17 15.39 15.95 -7.04
N LEU A 18 15.74 14.94 -6.20
CA LEU A 18 17.13 14.54 -5.95
C LEU A 18 17.74 13.77 -7.13
N GLY A 19 16.92 13.34 -8.08
CA GLY A 19 17.36 12.75 -9.33
C GLY A 19 17.77 11.27 -9.23
N LEU A 20 17.90 10.66 -10.42
CA LEU A 20 18.11 9.22 -10.55
C LEU A 20 19.46 8.74 -9.99
N HIS A 21 20.50 9.60 -9.99
CA HIS A 21 21.79 9.25 -9.42
C HIS A 21 21.71 9.04 -7.91
N TRP A 22 20.99 9.94 -7.21
CA TRP A 22 20.71 9.78 -5.79
C TRP A 22 19.95 8.47 -5.52
N TYR A 23 18.88 8.21 -6.25
CA TYR A 23 18.11 6.98 -6.09
C TYR A 23 18.96 5.72 -6.28
N ARG A 24 19.79 5.69 -7.32
CA ARG A 24 20.69 4.57 -7.59
C ARG A 24 21.75 4.35 -6.53
N SER A 25 22.23 5.42 -5.89
CA SER A 25 23.23 5.32 -4.82
C SER A 25 22.75 4.63 -3.56
N LEU A 26 21.41 4.54 -3.39
CA LEU A 26 20.77 3.86 -2.25
C LEU A 26 20.72 2.32 -2.40
N PHE A 27 21.13 1.82 -3.57
CA PHE A 27 21.14 0.39 -3.87
C PHE A 27 22.57 -0.13 -4.01
N PRO A 28 22.78 -1.44 -3.91
CA PRO A 28 24.10 -2.04 -4.05
C PRO A 28 24.76 -1.67 -5.38
N SER A 29 26.07 -1.45 -5.32
CA SER A 29 26.87 -1.11 -6.49
C SER A 29 26.84 -2.19 -7.56
N ILE A 30 27.23 -1.82 -8.79
CA ILE A 30 27.28 -2.76 -9.91
C ILE A 30 28.23 -3.95 -9.62
N PHE A 31 29.33 -3.71 -8.92
CA PHE A 31 30.27 -4.76 -8.50
C PHE A 31 29.62 -5.74 -7.51
N THR A 32 28.86 -5.23 -6.53
CA THR A 32 28.10 -6.06 -5.59
C THR A 32 27.04 -6.88 -6.33
N LYS A 33 26.33 -6.28 -7.27
CA LYS A 33 25.38 -6.97 -8.13
C LYS A 33 26.02 -8.15 -8.89
N PHE A 34 27.17 -7.91 -9.55
CA PHE A 34 27.89 -8.96 -10.27
C PHE A 34 28.34 -10.08 -9.33
N ARG A 35 28.93 -9.73 -8.18
CA ARG A 35 29.36 -10.71 -7.18
C ARG A 35 28.21 -11.59 -6.65
N ILE A 36 27.05 -10.99 -6.38
CA ILE A 36 25.88 -11.76 -5.93
C ILE A 36 25.38 -12.63 -7.08
N LYS A 37 25.21 -12.06 -8.27
CA LYS A 37 24.70 -12.78 -9.43
C LYS A 37 25.57 -13.95 -9.85
N SER A 38 26.90 -13.83 -9.75
CA SER A 38 27.84 -14.92 -10.06
C SER A 38 27.72 -16.12 -9.09
N LYS A 39 27.29 -15.86 -7.84
CA LYS A 39 27.13 -16.89 -6.81
C LYS A 39 25.73 -17.52 -6.78
N THR A 40 24.70 -16.75 -7.14
CA THR A 40 23.29 -17.14 -6.93
C THR A 40 22.49 -17.21 -8.23
N ASN A 41 23.08 -16.81 -9.37
CA ASN A 41 22.40 -16.59 -10.66
C ASN A 41 21.22 -15.60 -10.59
N PHE A 42 21.04 -14.93 -9.47
CA PHE A 42 19.89 -14.05 -9.23
C PHE A 42 20.31 -12.78 -8.50
N PHE A 43 19.69 -11.67 -8.88
CA PHE A 43 19.82 -10.40 -8.15
C PHE A 43 18.56 -9.57 -8.31
N MET A 44 17.97 -9.14 -7.21
CA MET A 44 16.83 -8.25 -7.16
C MET A 44 17.00 -7.26 -6.01
N THR A 45 16.54 -6.03 -6.21
CA THR A 45 16.41 -5.00 -5.17
C THR A 45 14.94 -4.59 -5.07
N TYR A 46 14.58 -3.94 -3.98
CA TYR A 46 13.21 -3.47 -3.76
C TYR A 46 13.22 -2.08 -3.13
N ASP A 47 12.15 -1.35 -3.38
CA ASP A 47 11.78 -0.08 -2.75
C ASP A 47 10.42 -0.28 -2.06
N VAL A 48 10.30 0.11 -0.81
CA VAL A 48 9.06 0.03 -0.04
C VAL A 48 8.67 1.44 0.37
N THR A 49 7.60 1.96 -0.22
CA THR A 49 7.05 3.27 0.12
C THR A 49 5.52 3.22 0.01
N PRO A 50 4.81 3.09 1.14
CA PRO A 50 3.35 2.89 1.15
C PRO A 50 2.54 4.02 0.53
N SER A 51 3.09 5.24 0.47
CA SER A 51 2.43 6.41 -0.12
C SER A 51 2.27 6.31 -1.64
N TYR A 52 3.08 5.51 -2.33
CA TYR A 52 3.09 5.47 -3.80
C TYR A 52 1.74 5.09 -4.40
N VAL A 53 1.05 4.11 -3.83
CA VAL A 53 -0.20 3.60 -4.39
C VAL A 53 -1.28 4.66 -4.53
N ARG A 54 -1.27 5.67 -3.66
CA ARG A 54 -2.30 6.71 -3.59
C ARG A 54 -2.12 7.85 -4.60
N ARG A 55 -1.01 7.88 -5.34
CA ARG A 55 -0.62 9.01 -6.19
C ARG A 55 -0.47 8.56 -7.64
N PRO A 56 -1.43 8.84 -8.52
CA PRO A 56 -1.42 8.33 -9.91
C PRO A 56 -0.18 8.73 -10.71
N TRP A 57 0.36 9.93 -10.48
CA TRP A 57 1.57 10.40 -11.18
C TRP A 57 2.81 9.56 -10.85
N ILE A 58 2.84 8.91 -9.68
CA ILE A 58 3.94 8.01 -9.29
C ILE A 58 3.96 6.78 -10.20
N ALA A 59 2.81 6.23 -10.53
CA ALA A 59 2.72 5.12 -11.48
C ALA A 59 3.37 5.49 -12.83
N LYS A 60 3.12 6.71 -13.34
CA LYS A 60 3.75 7.22 -14.56
C LYS A 60 5.26 7.34 -14.43
N ARG A 61 5.76 7.86 -13.29
CA ARG A 61 7.21 7.98 -13.01
C ARG A 61 7.89 6.61 -12.95
N ILE A 62 7.31 5.67 -12.24
CA ILE A 62 7.84 4.30 -12.12
C ILE A 62 7.81 3.62 -13.50
N LYS A 63 6.71 3.71 -14.23
CA LYS A 63 6.61 3.14 -15.58
C LYS A 63 7.68 3.67 -16.53
N LYS A 64 7.97 4.97 -16.46
CA LYS A 64 8.99 5.61 -17.29
C LYS A 64 10.42 5.15 -16.95
N LEU A 65 10.74 5.02 -15.66
CA LEU A 65 12.11 4.72 -15.21
C LEU A 65 12.37 3.22 -15.01
N LEU A 66 11.36 2.46 -14.65
CA LEU A 66 11.43 1.04 -14.27
C LEU A 66 10.26 0.25 -14.90
N PRO A 67 10.15 0.19 -16.25
CA PRO A 67 8.99 -0.37 -16.95
C PRO A 67 8.74 -1.86 -16.66
N ASN A 68 9.78 -2.60 -16.25
CA ASN A 68 9.73 -4.04 -15.96
C ASN A 68 9.63 -4.35 -14.47
N SER A 69 9.35 -3.36 -13.62
CA SER A 69 9.18 -3.58 -12.19
C SER A 69 7.99 -4.46 -11.91
N LYS A 70 8.15 -5.34 -10.92
CA LYS A 70 7.05 -6.05 -10.29
C LYS A 70 6.56 -5.25 -9.08
N LEU A 71 5.27 -5.07 -8.99
CA LEU A 71 4.61 -4.25 -7.98
C LEU A 71 3.83 -5.16 -7.04
N ILE A 72 4.05 -5.01 -5.74
CA ILE A 72 3.29 -5.73 -4.71
C ILE A 72 2.55 -4.70 -3.89
N VAL A 73 1.24 -4.84 -3.83
CA VAL A 73 0.36 -3.97 -3.05
C VAL A 73 -0.26 -4.78 -1.93
N VAL A 74 -0.03 -4.34 -0.69
CA VAL A 74 -0.63 -4.95 0.49
C VAL A 74 -1.77 -4.06 0.95
N LEU A 75 -2.99 -4.54 0.77
CA LEU A 75 -4.19 -3.86 1.25
C LEU A 75 -4.53 -4.32 2.68
N ARG A 76 -5.34 -3.57 3.37
CA ARG A 76 -5.88 -3.89 4.68
C ARG A 76 -7.38 -3.58 4.67
N ASN A 77 -8.17 -4.26 5.52
CA ASN A 77 -9.55 -3.87 5.76
C ASN A 77 -9.62 -2.33 5.94
N PRO A 78 -10.37 -1.61 5.11
CA PRO A 78 -10.34 -0.13 5.10
C PRO A 78 -10.82 0.47 6.43
N ILE A 79 -11.71 -0.24 7.15
CA ILE A 79 -12.20 0.18 8.47
C ILE A 79 -11.07 0.11 9.50
N ASP A 80 -10.35 -1.01 9.54
CA ASP A 80 -9.24 -1.20 10.47
C ASP A 80 -8.04 -0.31 10.12
N LYS A 81 -7.87 0.01 8.83
CA LYS A 81 -6.87 0.99 8.37
C LYS A 81 -7.22 2.40 8.85
N ALA A 82 -8.50 2.81 8.70
CA ALA A 82 -8.95 4.13 9.15
C ALA A 82 -8.76 4.30 10.66
N TYR A 83 -9.16 3.30 11.45
CA TYR A 83 -9.01 3.32 12.89
C TYR A 83 -7.54 3.30 13.34
N SER A 84 -6.72 2.49 12.71
CA SER A 84 -5.29 2.45 12.98
C SER A 84 -4.61 3.79 12.66
N HIS A 85 -4.99 4.43 11.57
CA HIS A 85 -4.47 5.74 11.20
C HIS A 85 -4.90 6.83 12.18
N TYR A 86 -6.17 6.82 12.60
CA TYR A 86 -6.66 7.71 13.66
C TYR A 86 -5.86 7.52 14.95
N SER A 87 -5.72 6.28 15.42
CA SER A 87 -4.98 5.96 16.64
C SER A 87 -3.54 6.44 16.61
N ASN A 88 -2.89 6.33 15.44
CA ASN A 88 -1.55 6.87 15.23
C ASN A 88 -1.54 8.41 15.26
N THR A 89 -2.57 9.06 14.73
CA THR A 89 -2.70 10.52 14.78
C THR A 89 -2.88 11.01 16.21
N VAL A 90 -3.70 10.33 17.03
CA VAL A 90 -3.86 10.62 18.47
C VAL A 90 -2.52 10.50 19.20
N ALA A 91 -1.77 9.42 18.92
CA ALA A 91 -0.52 9.15 19.64
C ALA A 91 0.61 10.14 19.29
N ASN A 92 0.67 10.65 18.06
CA ASN A 92 1.83 11.40 17.57
C ASN A 92 1.54 12.85 17.20
N PHE A 93 0.29 13.25 16.98
CA PHE A 93 -0.07 14.55 16.40
C PHE A 93 -1.13 15.32 17.20
N SER A 94 -1.36 14.96 18.45
CA SER A 94 -2.26 15.67 19.37
C SER A 94 -3.73 15.79 18.88
N GLU A 95 -4.23 14.80 18.13
CA GLU A 95 -5.65 14.74 17.80
C GLU A 95 -6.44 14.49 19.10
N THR A 96 -7.35 15.39 19.43
CA THR A 96 -8.12 15.36 20.68
C THR A 96 -9.57 14.92 20.51
N ARG A 97 -10.06 14.92 19.27
CA ARG A 97 -11.44 14.52 18.94
C ARG A 97 -11.58 13.00 18.98
N SER A 98 -12.78 12.54 19.28
CA SER A 98 -13.10 11.11 19.18
C SER A 98 -13.03 10.60 17.75
N PHE A 99 -12.90 9.28 17.58
CA PHE A 99 -12.91 8.67 16.26
C PHE A 99 -14.21 8.94 15.52
N GLU A 100 -15.34 8.92 16.23
CA GLU A 100 -16.67 9.18 15.70
C GLU A 100 -16.79 10.60 15.13
N GLU A 101 -16.26 11.61 15.82
CA GLU A 101 -16.24 13.00 15.32
C GLU A 101 -15.41 13.12 14.05
N VAL A 102 -14.21 12.54 14.06
CA VAL A 102 -13.30 12.58 12.90
C VAL A 102 -13.90 11.89 11.68
N ILE A 103 -14.51 10.70 11.83
CA ILE A 103 -15.08 10.00 10.67
C ILE A 103 -16.37 10.63 10.18
N ASN A 104 -17.20 11.23 11.06
CA ASN A 104 -18.42 11.93 10.64
C ASN A 104 -18.07 13.14 9.77
N GLU A 105 -17.08 13.93 10.16
CA GLU A 105 -16.56 15.01 9.35
C GLU A 105 -16.01 14.49 8.01
N ASP A 106 -15.20 13.45 8.07
CA ASP A 106 -14.56 12.86 6.91
C ASP A 106 -15.57 12.27 5.91
N MET A 107 -16.61 11.57 6.39
CA MET A 107 -17.71 11.07 5.57
C MET A 107 -18.42 12.22 4.84
N ASN A 108 -18.75 13.31 5.56
CA ASN A 108 -19.40 14.47 4.96
C ASN A 108 -18.55 15.13 3.88
N ASN A 109 -17.24 15.16 4.09
CA ASN A 109 -16.30 15.71 3.10
C ASN A 109 -16.21 14.80 1.88
N VAL A 110 -15.98 13.51 2.09
CA VAL A 110 -15.83 12.50 1.02
C VAL A 110 -17.05 12.42 0.12
N LEU A 111 -18.27 12.48 0.68
CA LEU A 111 -19.52 12.46 -0.09
C LEU A 111 -19.72 13.71 -0.98
N LYS A 112 -19.07 14.82 -0.63
CA LYS A 112 -19.09 16.05 -1.44
C LYS A 112 -18.02 16.07 -2.53
N TRP A 113 -17.03 15.19 -2.42
CA TRP A 113 -15.94 15.15 -3.39
C TRP A 113 -16.40 14.51 -4.70
N ASN A 114 -16.30 15.26 -5.76
CA ASN A 114 -16.42 14.71 -7.10
C ASN A 114 -15.08 14.04 -7.43
N ILE A 115 -14.97 12.73 -7.20
CA ILE A 115 -13.72 11.97 -7.35
C ILE A 115 -13.32 11.98 -8.81
N ASN A 116 -12.47 12.90 -9.20
CA ASN A 116 -11.85 12.91 -10.51
C ASN A 116 -10.47 12.23 -10.44
N LEU A 117 -10.44 10.93 -10.77
CA LEU A 117 -9.23 10.11 -10.78
C LEU A 117 -8.12 10.62 -11.71
N LYS A 118 -8.42 11.56 -12.61
CA LYS A 118 -7.46 12.15 -13.54
C LYS A 118 -6.83 13.43 -13.02
N ASP A 119 -7.35 13.97 -11.91
CA ASP A 119 -6.83 15.20 -11.31
C ASP A 119 -5.78 14.84 -10.23
N ASP A 120 -4.52 15.06 -10.59
CA ASP A 120 -3.39 14.82 -9.69
C ASP A 120 -3.49 15.69 -8.41
N SER A 121 -4.15 16.86 -8.47
CA SER A 121 -4.35 17.74 -7.32
C SER A 121 -5.34 17.16 -6.30
N TYR A 122 -6.31 16.38 -6.74
CA TYR A 122 -7.29 15.71 -5.90
C TYR A 122 -6.64 14.74 -4.90
N PHE A 123 -5.66 13.95 -5.37
CA PHE A 123 -4.96 13.01 -4.51
C PHE A 123 -3.98 13.67 -3.54
N GLY A 124 -3.54 14.92 -3.83
CA GLY A 124 -2.50 15.59 -3.05
C GLY A 124 -2.97 16.11 -1.68
N THR A 125 -4.20 16.62 -1.58
CA THR A 125 -4.67 17.29 -0.34
C THR A 125 -5.80 16.54 0.35
N ASN A 126 -6.79 16.09 -0.40
CA ASN A 126 -8.00 15.53 0.19
C ASN A 126 -7.82 14.07 0.63
N VAL A 127 -7.30 13.20 -0.23
CA VAL A 127 -7.10 11.77 0.09
C VAL A 127 -6.03 11.59 1.16
N GLU A 128 -4.98 12.42 1.18
CA GLU A 128 -3.92 12.29 2.18
C GLU A 128 -4.37 12.66 3.60
N ASN A 129 -5.30 13.58 3.73
CA ASN A 129 -5.83 14.00 5.02
C ASN A 129 -7.01 13.15 5.49
N SER A 130 -7.75 12.53 4.56
CA SER A 130 -8.89 11.69 4.87
C SER A 130 -8.47 10.32 5.43
N LYS A 131 -9.10 9.89 6.51
CA LYS A 131 -8.95 8.52 7.04
C LYS A 131 -9.67 7.51 6.17
N LEU A 132 -10.84 7.92 5.62
CA LEU A 132 -11.73 7.06 4.84
C LEU A 132 -11.30 6.94 3.38
N ALA A 133 -10.96 8.05 2.72
CA ALA A 133 -10.58 8.02 1.30
C ALA A 133 -9.31 7.20 1.02
N ARG A 134 -8.45 7.03 2.02
CA ARG A 134 -7.32 6.09 1.93
C ARG A 134 -7.75 4.64 1.77
N GLY A 135 -9.02 4.32 2.02
CA GLY A 135 -9.63 3.01 1.83
C GLY A 135 -10.30 2.81 0.45
N PHE A 136 -10.34 3.83 -0.40
CA PHE A 136 -10.90 3.72 -1.77
C PHE A 136 -9.86 3.11 -2.71
N TYR A 137 -9.67 1.81 -2.55
CA TYR A 137 -8.56 1.11 -3.20
C TYR A 137 -8.74 0.95 -4.71
N ALA A 138 -9.97 0.80 -5.19
CA ALA A 138 -10.21 0.67 -6.63
C ALA A 138 -9.71 1.91 -7.37
N GLU A 139 -10.07 3.09 -6.88
CA GLU A 139 -9.66 4.38 -7.44
C GLU A 139 -8.15 4.56 -7.43
N GLN A 140 -7.49 4.10 -6.36
CA GLN A 140 -6.04 4.18 -6.23
C GLN A 140 -5.32 3.20 -7.17
N LEU A 141 -5.90 2.02 -7.43
CA LEU A 141 -5.26 0.97 -8.22
C LEU A 141 -5.50 1.11 -9.73
N ILE A 142 -6.62 1.67 -10.16
CA ILE A 142 -6.95 1.83 -11.60
C ILE A 142 -5.79 2.45 -12.39
N PRO A 143 -5.17 3.58 -11.99
CA PRO A 143 -4.06 4.17 -12.74
C PRO A 143 -2.83 3.27 -12.88
N TRP A 144 -2.61 2.37 -11.92
CA TRP A 144 -1.52 1.40 -11.96
C TRP A 144 -1.79 0.29 -12.97
N PHE A 145 -3.01 -0.24 -12.99
CA PHE A 145 -3.42 -1.29 -13.93
C PHE A 145 -3.58 -0.78 -15.37
N GLU A 146 -3.78 0.53 -15.57
CA GLU A 146 -3.73 1.16 -16.89
C GLU A 146 -2.31 1.20 -17.47
N LEU A 147 -1.30 1.31 -16.62
CA LEU A 147 0.11 1.46 -17.02
C LEU A 147 0.90 0.16 -16.98
N PHE A 148 0.58 -0.73 -16.05
CA PHE A 148 1.30 -1.99 -15.86
C PHE A 148 0.38 -3.18 -16.17
N PRO A 149 0.86 -4.18 -16.91
CA PRO A 149 0.08 -5.39 -17.17
C PRO A 149 -0.18 -6.17 -15.87
N LYS A 150 -1.29 -6.90 -15.82
CA LYS A 150 -1.71 -7.66 -14.62
C LYS A 150 -0.63 -8.57 -14.04
N ASN A 151 0.21 -9.16 -14.87
CA ASN A 151 1.32 -10.04 -14.43
C ASN A 151 2.50 -9.28 -13.79
N GLN A 152 2.47 -7.95 -13.77
CA GLN A 152 3.42 -7.12 -13.05
C GLN A 152 2.86 -6.58 -11.73
N ILE A 153 1.59 -6.80 -11.39
CA ILE A 153 0.97 -6.31 -10.17
C ILE A 153 0.40 -7.49 -9.38
N LEU A 154 0.84 -7.65 -8.15
CA LEU A 154 0.27 -8.57 -7.17
C LEU A 154 -0.43 -7.79 -6.07
N VAL A 155 -1.72 -8.06 -5.85
CA VAL A 155 -2.50 -7.45 -4.75
C VAL A 155 -2.85 -8.53 -3.74
N ILE A 156 -2.42 -8.33 -2.49
CA ILE A 156 -2.68 -9.22 -1.35
C ILE A 156 -3.30 -8.42 -0.20
N SER A 157 -3.91 -9.10 0.77
CA SER A 157 -4.37 -8.45 2.00
C SER A 157 -3.42 -8.72 3.18
N SER A 158 -3.36 -7.78 4.09
CA SER A 158 -2.61 -7.94 5.35
C SER A 158 -3.21 -9.03 6.24
N GLU A 159 -4.50 -9.27 6.12
CA GLU A 159 -5.25 -10.30 6.81
C GLU A 159 -4.87 -11.70 6.30
N GLU A 160 -4.82 -11.88 4.96
CA GLU A 160 -4.30 -13.11 4.33
C GLU A 160 -2.84 -13.34 4.73
N LEU A 161 -2.02 -12.29 4.69
CA LEU A 161 -0.62 -12.38 5.12
C LEU A 161 -0.49 -12.78 6.60
N ALA A 162 -1.39 -12.34 7.47
CA ALA A 162 -1.36 -12.65 8.89
C ALA A 162 -1.93 -14.03 9.24
N SER A 163 -2.99 -14.47 8.56
CA SER A 163 -3.69 -15.73 8.84
C SER A 163 -3.08 -16.92 8.10
N ASN A 164 -2.54 -16.71 6.91
CA ASN A 164 -2.00 -17.73 6.03
C ASN A 164 -0.62 -17.33 5.47
N THR A 165 0.27 -16.92 6.36
CA THR A 165 1.57 -16.31 6.01
C THR A 165 2.38 -17.16 5.03
N LYS A 166 2.47 -18.48 5.27
CA LYS A 166 3.26 -19.38 4.42
C LYS A 166 2.78 -19.35 2.97
N ASN A 167 1.49 -19.50 2.74
CA ASN A 167 0.95 -19.54 1.38
C ASN A 167 1.04 -18.17 0.71
N THR A 168 0.74 -17.09 1.44
CA THR A 168 0.83 -15.72 0.91
C THR A 168 2.27 -15.36 0.53
N VAL A 169 3.25 -15.76 1.32
CA VAL A 169 4.66 -15.54 1.00
C VAL A 169 5.11 -16.39 -0.19
N ASN A 170 4.65 -17.64 -0.29
CA ASN A 170 4.92 -18.48 -1.47
C ASN A 170 4.30 -17.86 -2.74
N GLU A 171 3.11 -17.27 -2.66
CA GLU A 171 2.52 -16.51 -3.77
C GLU A 171 3.42 -15.34 -4.18
N ILE A 172 3.95 -14.58 -3.22
CA ILE A 172 4.91 -13.49 -3.48
C ILE A 172 6.17 -14.04 -4.15
N PHE A 173 6.74 -15.14 -3.67
CA PHE A 173 7.94 -15.72 -4.25
C PHE A 173 7.71 -16.21 -5.69
N LYS A 174 6.59 -16.87 -5.93
CA LYS A 174 6.17 -17.28 -7.28
C LYS A 174 5.99 -16.06 -8.20
N PHE A 175 5.31 -15.03 -7.72
CA PHE A 175 5.15 -13.78 -8.46
C PHE A 175 6.48 -13.12 -8.81
N LEU A 176 7.44 -13.11 -7.89
CA LEU A 176 8.77 -12.55 -8.09
C LEU A 176 9.72 -13.47 -8.88
N ASN A 177 9.30 -14.69 -9.24
CA ASN A 177 10.14 -15.75 -9.81
C ASN A 177 11.34 -16.11 -8.90
N LEU A 178 11.10 -16.12 -7.58
CA LEU A 178 12.05 -16.54 -6.58
C LEU A 178 11.87 -18.04 -6.29
N PRO A 179 12.95 -18.75 -5.92
CA PRO A 179 12.81 -20.11 -5.42
C PRO A 179 12.00 -20.13 -4.12
N GLU A 180 11.31 -21.22 -3.89
CA GLU A 180 10.63 -21.45 -2.61
C GLU A 180 11.65 -21.39 -1.47
N TYR A 181 11.27 -20.70 -0.41
CA TYR A 181 12.10 -20.57 0.78
C TYR A 181 11.23 -20.72 2.04
N GLU A 182 11.64 -21.60 2.91
CA GLU A 182 10.98 -21.79 4.19
C GLU A 182 11.39 -20.66 5.15
N ILE A 183 10.40 -19.81 5.52
CA ILE A 183 10.66 -18.70 6.43
C ILE A 183 10.64 -19.23 7.86
N PRO A 184 11.77 -19.25 8.55
CA PRO A 184 11.80 -19.65 9.94
C PRO A 184 11.20 -18.53 10.82
N ASN A 185 10.38 -18.93 11.80
CA ASN A 185 9.91 -18.06 12.91
C ASN A 185 9.35 -16.68 12.49
N ILE A 186 8.15 -16.69 11.92
CA ILE A 186 7.44 -15.45 11.61
C ILE A 186 6.92 -14.82 12.92
N LYS A 187 7.59 -13.78 13.39
CA LYS A 187 7.12 -12.98 14.53
C LYS A 187 6.17 -11.91 14.02
N LYS A 188 5.01 -11.77 14.68
CA LYS A 188 4.14 -10.60 14.45
C LYS A 188 4.88 -9.34 14.95
N VAL A 189 5.12 -8.40 14.04
CA VAL A 189 5.77 -7.12 14.32
C VAL A 189 4.70 -6.02 14.24
N ASN A 190 4.85 -4.97 15.03
CA ASN A 190 3.96 -3.79 15.02
C ASN A 190 2.49 -4.06 15.42
N VAL A 191 2.27 -4.80 16.49
CA VAL A 191 0.95 -4.89 17.11
C VAL A 191 0.72 -3.61 17.91
N SER A 192 0.07 -2.63 17.31
CA SER A 192 -0.33 -1.41 18.02
C SER A 192 -1.39 -1.73 19.07
N LYS A 193 -1.13 -1.34 20.31
CA LYS A 193 -2.07 -1.47 21.42
C LYS A 193 -2.96 -0.21 21.47
N TYR A 194 -4.10 -0.23 20.84
CA TYR A 194 -5.13 0.80 20.99
C TYR A 194 -6.46 0.17 21.41
N SER A 195 -7.37 0.97 21.96
CA SER A 195 -8.71 0.53 22.36
C SER A 195 -9.47 -0.06 21.18
N LYS A 196 -10.43 -0.92 21.45
CA LYS A 196 -11.30 -1.45 20.39
C LYS A 196 -12.27 -0.36 19.91
N MET A 197 -12.52 -0.31 18.60
CA MET A 197 -13.57 0.51 18.01
C MET A 197 -14.95 0.11 18.55
N LYS A 198 -15.83 1.09 18.74
CA LYS A 198 -17.22 0.82 19.15
C LYS A 198 -17.96 0.01 18.07
N PRO A 199 -18.74 -1.01 18.45
CA PRO A 199 -19.46 -1.86 17.48
C PRO A 199 -20.39 -1.07 16.55
N GLN A 200 -21.06 -0.03 17.08
CA GLN A 200 -21.94 0.83 16.26
C GLN A 200 -21.17 1.59 15.19
N THR A 201 -20.02 2.15 15.54
CA THR A 201 -19.12 2.85 14.61
C THR A 201 -18.65 1.91 13.50
N ARG A 202 -18.27 0.68 13.87
CA ARG A 202 -17.88 -0.35 12.88
C ARG A 202 -19.02 -0.66 11.92
N LYS A 203 -20.26 -0.80 12.39
CA LYS A 203 -21.44 -1.05 11.55
C LYS A 203 -21.66 0.07 10.53
N ILE A 204 -21.58 1.32 10.96
CA ILE A 204 -21.70 2.49 10.06
C ILE A 204 -20.61 2.42 8.97
N LEU A 205 -19.37 2.10 9.35
CA LEU A 205 -18.27 2.01 8.40
C LEU A 205 -18.36 0.80 7.46
N ILE A 206 -18.95 -0.31 7.90
CA ILE A 206 -19.28 -1.46 7.04
C ILE A 206 -20.21 -0.99 5.91
N ASP A 207 -21.32 -0.35 6.25
CA ASP A 207 -22.29 0.13 5.28
C ASP A 207 -21.67 1.17 4.34
N PHE A 208 -20.85 2.08 4.88
CA PHE A 208 -20.13 3.08 4.11
C PHE A 208 -19.15 2.48 3.09
N PHE A 209 -18.31 1.54 3.50
CA PHE A 209 -17.29 0.96 2.63
C PHE A 209 -17.80 -0.13 1.68
N LYS A 210 -18.99 -0.65 1.91
CA LYS A 210 -19.55 -1.73 1.10
C LYS A 210 -19.50 -1.47 -0.42
N PRO A 211 -20.00 -0.33 -0.95
CA PRO A 211 -19.94 -0.08 -2.39
C PRO A 211 -18.50 0.04 -2.93
N TYR A 212 -17.59 0.63 -2.18
CA TYR A 212 -16.18 0.77 -2.56
C TYR A 212 -15.44 -0.58 -2.57
N ASN A 213 -15.74 -1.45 -1.61
CA ASN A 213 -15.17 -2.79 -1.57
C ASN A 213 -15.71 -3.68 -2.69
N GLU A 214 -17.01 -3.62 -2.99
CA GLU A 214 -17.59 -4.36 -4.13
C GLU A 214 -16.99 -3.88 -5.46
N GLN A 215 -16.75 -2.58 -5.63
CA GLN A 215 -16.06 -2.04 -6.80
C GLN A 215 -14.64 -2.60 -6.90
N LEU A 216 -13.88 -2.63 -5.79
CA LEU A 216 -12.55 -3.20 -5.75
C LEU A 216 -12.55 -4.69 -6.09
N PHE A 217 -13.44 -5.47 -5.49
CA PHE A 217 -13.51 -6.91 -5.71
C PHE A 217 -13.84 -7.24 -7.16
N LYS A 218 -14.78 -6.50 -7.75
CA LYS A 218 -15.09 -6.62 -9.17
C LYS A 218 -13.91 -6.23 -10.07
N PHE A 219 -13.20 -5.17 -9.72
CA PHE A 219 -12.04 -4.69 -10.47
C PHE A 219 -10.88 -5.69 -10.46
N LEU A 220 -10.60 -6.29 -9.30
CA LEU A 220 -9.49 -7.24 -9.14
C LEU A 220 -9.85 -8.68 -9.54
N ASP A 221 -11.13 -8.98 -9.72
CA ASP A 221 -11.66 -10.36 -9.81
C ASP A 221 -11.20 -11.21 -8.60
N LYS A 222 -11.14 -10.58 -7.42
CA LYS A 222 -10.69 -11.19 -6.15
C LYS A 222 -11.44 -10.58 -4.98
N ARG A 223 -11.92 -11.42 -4.06
CA ARG A 223 -12.55 -10.97 -2.80
C ARG A 223 -11.57 -11.17 -1.64
N PHE A 224 -11.58 -10.22 -0.72
CA PHE A 224 -10.86 -10.32 0.54
C PHE A 224 -11.85 -10.60 1.67
N ASP A 225 -11.44 -11.44 2.63
CA ASP A 225 -12.22 -11.71 3.85
C ASP A 225 -12.04 -10.56 4.85
N TRP A 226 -12.76 -9.47 4.62
CA TRP A 226 -12.74 -8.29 5.48
C TRP A 226 -13.92 -8.25 6.46
N ASN A 227 -14.65 -9.35 6.62
CA ASN A 227 -15.82 -9.47 7.52
C ASN A 227 -16.82 -8.31 7.34
N ILE A 228 -17.24 -8.08 6.10
CA ILE A 228 -18.16 -7.03 5.70
C ILE A 228 -19.50 -7.65 5.35
#